data_6bc061930b7e4fa6f8ee178ea0ed7ace
#
_entry.id   6bc061930b7e4fa6f8ee178ea0ed7ace
#
_cell.length_a   1.000
_cell.length_b   1.000
_cell.length_c   1.000
_cell.angle_alpha   90.00
_cell.angle_beta   90.00
_cell.angle_gamma   90.00
#
_symmetry.space_group_name_H-M   'P 1'
#
loop_
_entity.id
_entity.type
_entity.pdbx_description
1 polymer ?
#
loop_
_entity_poly.entity_id
_entity_poly.type
_entity_poly.pdbx_seq_one_letter_code
_entity_poly.pdbx_strand_id
1 'polypeptide(L)'
;MDFNENGILSAGMIGFDLVEGPYLKFYQEFQKINFRFDMESFLMNFYLSFRGGDETLQPLAILYHDFYVVAFSRGLELCCLFMQPENIGLKIDKLSNIADGLILQMDEQEERQSESKTNQISQDEHEIKRIVVNLLQKQEKSTPELRRYFKMTSSEIWRLMSQLEEANHVIRTQKIGRSQYWTAV
;
A
#
# COMPACT_ATOMS: atom_id res chain seq x y z
N MET A 1 8.10 -16.58 16.27
CA MET A 1 6.64 -16.83 16.30
C MET A 1 6.40 -18.19 15.68
N ASP A 2 5.79 -19.13 16.45
CA ASP A 2 5.46 -20.46 15.90
C ASP A 2 4.09 -20.41 15.19
N PHE A 3 4.12 -20.10 13.90
CA PHE A 3 2.90 -20.06 13.07
C PHE A 3 2.29 -21.45 12.90
N ASN A 4 3.12 -22.51 12.86
CA ASN A 4 2.69 -23.91 12.71
C ASN A 4 1.87 -24.42 13.91
N GLU A 5 2.25 -24.07 15.14
CA GLU A 5 1.53 -24.51 16.35
C GLU A 5 0.12 -23.92 16.45
N ASN A 6 -0.14 -22.81 15.76
CA ASN A 6 -1.42 -22.12 15.77
C ASN A 6 -2.36 -22.51 14.61
N GLY A 7 -1.95 -23.45 13.73
CA GLY A 7 -2.74 -23.86 12.57
C GLY A 7 -2.84 -22.80 11.48
N ILE A 8 -1.92 -21.83 11.46
CA ILE A 8 -1.89 -20.78 10.43
C ILE A 8 -1.25 -21.35 9.17
N LEU A 9 -1.97 -21.23 8.07
CA LEU A 9 -1.58 -21.72 6.76
C LEU A 9 -0.79 -20.67 5.99
N SER A 10 -1.32 -19.46 5.95
CA SER A 10 -0.70 -18.30 5.32
C SER A 10 -1.22 -17.00 5.94
N ALA A 11 -0.51 -15.90 5.68
CA ALA A 11 -0.94 -14.57 6.04
C ALA A 11 -0.82 -13.63 4.84
N GLY A 12 -1.77 -12.72 4.69
CA GLY A 12 -1.75 -11.66 3.70
C GLY A 12 -2.14 -10.33 4.31
N MET A 13 -1.54 -9.25 3.81
CA MET A 13 -1.90 -7.90 4.20
C MET A 13 -2.26 -7.08 2.96
N ILE A 14 -3.39 -6.41 3.04
CA ILE A 14 -3.91 -5.55 1.99
C ILE A 14 -3.87 -4.12 2.51
N GLY A 15 -3.24 -3.23 1.74
CA GLY A 15 -3.32 -1.79 1.91
C GLY A 15 -4.36 -1.20 0.96
N PHE A 16 -4.64 0.08 1.13
CA PHE A 16 -5.55 0.82 0.27
C PHE A 16 -4.97 2.15 -0.13
N ASP A 17 -4.79 2.34 -1.43
CA ASP A 17 -4.46 3.63 -2.01
C ASP A 17 -5.75 4.36 -2.42
N LEU A 18 -5.85 5.65 -2.13
CA LEU A 18 -7.04 6.45 -2.42
C LEU A 18 -7.29 6.66 -3.92
N VAL A 19 -6.28 6.42 -4.75
CA VAL A 19 -6.33 6.61 -6.21
C VAL A 19 -6.42 5.27 -6.94
N GLU A 20 -5.61 4.31 -6.54
CA GLU A 20 -5.46 3.02 -7.22
C GLU A 20 -6.34 1.92 -6.61
N GLY A 21 -6.82 2.13 -5.38
CA GLY A 21 -7.66 1.17 -4.67
C GLY A 21 -6.85 0.18 -3.81
N PRO A 22 -7.41 -1.01 -3.52
CA PRO A 22 -6.73 -2.01 -2.71
C PRO A 22 -5.53 -2.60 -3.45
N TYR A 23 -4.46 -2.87 -2.73
CA TYR A 23 -3.26 -3.53 -3.23
C TYR A 23 -2.70 -4.52 -2.24
N LEU A 24 -2.08 -5.58 -2.73
CA LEU A 24 -1.41 -6.56 -1.90
C LEU A 24 -0.09 -6.00 -1.38
N LYS A 25 -0.01 -5.79 -0.07
CA LYS A 25 1.16 -5.26 0.64
C LYS A 25 2.15 -6.38 0.97
N PHE A 26 1.60 -7.54 1.38
CA PHE A 26 2.37 -8.67 1.85
C PHE A 26 1.58 -9.96 1.68
N TYR A 27 2.26 -11.06 1.34
CA TYR A 27 1.74 -12.42 1.40
C TYR A 27 2.84 -13.41 1.73
N GLN A 28 2.60 -14.29 2.67
CA GLN A 28 3.53 -15.34 3.06
C GLN A 28 2.80 -16.65 3.36
N GLU A 29 3.29 -17.72 2.78
CA GLU A 29 2.86 -19.09 3.09
C GLU A 29 3.74 -19.67 4.20
N PHE A 30 3.11 -20.26 5.23
CA PHE A 30 3.79 -20.97 6.32
C PHE A 30 3.72 -22.48 6.15
N GLN A 31 2.70 -22.96 5.43
CA GLN A 31 2.50 -24.36 5.06
C GLN A 31 2.21 -24.46 3.57
N LYS A 32 2.67 -25.54 2.93
CA LYS A 32 2.34 -25.80 1.51
C LYS A 32 0.86 -26.10 1.36
N ILE A 33 0.14 -25.15 0.78
CA ILE A 33 -1.29 -25.29 0.47
C ILE A 33 -1.45 -25.05 -1.02
N ASN A 34 -2.27 -25.89 -1.63
CA ASN A 34 -2.63 -25.69 -3.02
C ASN A 34 -3.99 -25.01 -3.09
N PHE A 35 -4.02 -23.69 -2.91
CA PHE A 35 -5.23 -22.91 -3.16
C PHE A 35 -5.59 -23.01 -4.65
N ARG A 36 -6.87 -23.29 -4.94
CA ARG A 36 -7.38 -23.42 -6.33
C ARG A 36 -7.75 -22.06 -6.96
N PHE A 37 -7.30 -20.98 -6.38
CA PHE A 37 -7.60 -19.60 -6.79
C PHE A 37 -6.35 -18.74 -6.68
N ASP A 38 -6.34 -17.64 -7.41
CA ASP A 38 -5.29 -16.62 -7.29
C ASP A 38 -5.45 -15.84 -5.99
N MET A 39 -4.43 -15.92 -5.14
CA MET A 39 -4.47 -15.37 -3.78
C MET A 39 -4.56 -13.85 -3.78
N GLU A 40 -3.86 -13.18 -4.69
CA GLU A 40 -3.87 -11.73 -4.80
C GLU A 40 -5.27 -11.22 -5.16
N SER A 41 -5.86 -11.78 -6.22
CA SER A 41 -7.24 -11.44 -6.61
C SER A 41 -8.25 -11.78 -5.51
N PHE A 42 -8.06 -12.90 -4.81
CA PHE A 42 -8.92 -13.27 -3.69
C PHE A 42 -8.85 -12.22 -2.57
N LEU A 43 -7.67 -11.85 -2.12
CA LEU A 43 -7.46 -10.90 -1.04
C LEU A 43 -7.99 -9.50 -1.39
N MET A 44 -7.77 -9.04 -2.62
CA MET A 44 -8.31 -7.76 -3.08
C MET A 44 -9.84 -7.74 -3.12
N ASN A 45 -10.47 -8.79 -3.64
CA ASN A 45 -11.92 -8.91 -3.64
C ASN A 45 -12.49 -9.06 -2.23
N PHE A 46 -11.79 -9.80 -1.36
CA PHE A 46 -12.15 -9.94 0.05
C PHE A 46 -12.13 -8.57 0.74
N TYR A 47 -11.08 -7.76 0.54
CA TYR A 47 -10.99 -6.41 1.07
C TYR A 47 -12.16 -5.53 0.63
N LEU A 48 -12.48 -5.52 -0.66
CA LEU A 48 -13.60 -4.73 -1.19
C LEU A 48 -14.96 -5.14 -0.61
N SER A 49 -15.14 -6.45 -0.37
CA SER A 49 -16.38 -7.00 0.18
C SER A 49 -16.56 -6.68 1.67
N PHE A 50 -15.48 -6.55 2.43
CA PHE A 50 -15.50 -6.42 3.88
C PHE A 50 -15.06 -5.05 4.42
N ARG A 51 -14.64 -4.14 3.55
CA ARG A 51 -14.25 -2.78 3.92
C ARG A 51 -15.37 -1.96 4.55
N GLY A 52 -16.62 -2.30 4.32
CA GLY A 52 -17.77 -1.59 4.86
C GLY A 52 -18.05 -1.86 6.35
N GLY A 53 -17.19 -2.63 7.02
CA GLY A 53 -17.26 -2.85 8.45
C GLY A 53 -16.87 -1.58 9.19
N ASP A 54 -17.82 -1.09 9.98
CA ASP A 54 -17.62 -0.09 11.02
C ASP A 54 -16.26 -0.29 11.72
N GLU A 55 -15.64 0.78 12.20
CA GLU A 55 -14.38 0.78 12.97
C GLU A 55 -14.42 -0.05 14.27
N THR A 56 -15.41 -0.89 14.41
CA THR A 56 -15.49 -1.87 15.49
C THR A 56 -14.39 -2.90 15.28
N LEU A 57 -13.37 -2.77 16.08
CA LEU A 57 -12.13 -3.56 16.21
C LEU A 57 -12.35 -5.09 16.40
N GLN A 58 -13.48 -5.64 15.99
CA GLN A 58 -13.75 -7.06 16.14
C GLN A 58 -13.22 -7.82 14.92
N PRO A 59 -12.40 -8.84 15.14
CA PRO A 59 -11.90 -9.68 14.05
C PRO A 59 -13.07 -10.42 13.39
N LEU A 60 -13.03 -10.46 12.05
CA LEU A 60 -14.00 -11.19 11.26
C LEU A 60 -13.45 -12.56 10.89
N ALA A 61 -14.15 -13.63 11.26
CA ALA A 61 -13.77 -14.98 10.90
C ALA A 61 -14.82 -15.57 9.93
N ILE A 62 -14.36 -15.95 8.73
CA ILE A 62 -15.22 -16.54 7.71
C ILE A 62 -14.68 -17.92 7.33
N LEU A 63 -15.56 -18.93 7.35
CA LEU A 63 -15.25 -20.25 6.83
C LEU A 63 -15.40 -20.25 5.31
N TYR A 64 -14.31 -20.57 4.63
CA TYR A 64 -14.25 -20.67 3.18
C TYR A 64 -13.95 -22.09 2.78
N HIS A 65 -14.99 -22.87 2.52
CA HIS A 65 -14.91 -24.26 2.12
C HIS A 65 -14.15 -25.15 3.15
N ASP A 66 -12.84 -25.18 3.08
CA ASP A 66 -11.93 -26.03 3.87
C ASP A 66 -10.91 -25.26 4.71
N PHE A 67 -11.02 -23.94 4.79
CA PHE A 67 -10.17 -23.09 5.62
C PHE A 67 -10.96 -21.88 6.16
N TYR A 68 -10.45 -21.27 7.23
CA TYR A 68 -10.94 -19.98 7.72
C TYR A 68 -10.05 -18.84 7.22
N VAL A 69 -10.69 -17.72 6.91
CA VAL A 69 -10.03 -16.42 6.82
C VAL A 69 -10.41 -15.62 8.04
N VAL A 70 -9.41 -15.27 8.86
CA VAL A 70 -9.60 -14.38 10.02
C VAL A 70 -8.97 -13.04 9.67
N ALA A 71 -9.80 -12.00 9.58
CA ALA A 71 -9.40 -10.69 9.15
C ALA A 71 -9.37 -9.71 10.34
N PHE A 72 -8.29 -8.95 10.43
CA PHE A 72 -8.05 -7.92 11.42
C PHE A 72 -7.87 -6.58 10.70
N SER A 73 -8.73 -5.62 10.96
CA SER A 73 -8.65 -4.27 10.36
C SER A 73 -7.85 -3.32 11.23
N ARG A 74 -7.00 -2.51 10.61
CA ARG A 74 -6.29 -1.40 11.24
C ARG A 74 -6.26 -0.20 10.29
N GLY A 75 -7.13 0.76 10.53
CA GLY A 75 -7.28 1.90 9.62
C GLY A 75 -7.71 1.45 8.23
N LEU A 76 -6.90 1.75 7.21
CA LEU A 76 -7.14 1.34 5.82
C LEU A 76 -6.47 0.00 5.45
N GLU A 77 -5.85 -0.66 6.40
CA GLU A 77 -5.19 -1.95 6.19
C GLU A 77 -6.04 -3.11 6.69
N LEU A 78 -5.87 -4.25 6.07
CA LEU A 78 -6.53 -5.50 6.46
C LEU A 78 -5.50 -6.63 6.49
N CYS A 79 -5.26 -7.19 7.68
CA CYS A 79 -4.45 -8.39 7.84
C CYS A 79 -5.37 -9.62 7.83
N CYS A 80 -5.12 -10.55 6.91
CA CYS A 80 -5.87 -11.78 6.76
C CYS A 80 -4.99 -12.98 7.13
N LEU A 81 -5.42 -13.77 8.11
CA LEU A 81 -4.80 -15.04 8.49
C LEU A 81 -5.65 -16.18 7.93
N PHE A 82 -5.04 -17.06 7.16
CA PHE A 82 -5.65 -18.27 6.64
C PHE A 82 -5.36 -19.41 7.58
N MET A 83 -6.39 -20.14 8.00
CA MET A 83 -6.28 -21.14 9.05
C MET A 83 -6.98 -22.44 8.69
N GLN A 84 -6.48 -23.54 9.23
CA GLN A 84 -7.20 -24.81 9.21
C GLN A 84 -8.54 -24.68 9.93
N PRO A 85 -9.57 -25.48 9.56
CA PRO A 85 -10.89 -25.46 10.18
C PRO A 85 -10.82 -26.07 11.59
N GLU A 86 -10.31 -25.29 12.54
CA GLU A 86 -10.24 -25.59 13.94
C GLU A 86 -11.14 -24.65 14.77
N ASN A 87 -11.13 -24.82 16.09
CA ASN A 87 -11.94 -24.01 16.99
C ASN A 87 -11.33 -22.60 17.19
N ILE A 88 -11.60 -21.71 16.22
CA ILE A 88 -11.02 -20.36 16.13
C ILE A 88 -11.38 -19.52 17.36
N GLY A 89 -12.58 -19.66 17.90
CA GLY A 89 -13.04 -18.85 19.02
C GLY A 89 -12.14 -18.91 20.26
N LEU A 90 -11.45 -20.04 20.48
CA LEU A 90 -10.49 -20.20 21.57
C LEU A 90 -9.10 -19.60 21.29
N LYS A 91 -8.83 -19.24 20.03
CA LYS A 91 -7.51 -18.76 19.57
C LYS A 91 -7.52 -17.29 19.17
N ILE A 92 -8.68 -16.61 19.20
CA ILE A 92 -8.84 -15.27 18.62
C ILE A 92 -7.86 -14.24 19.21
N ASP A 93 -7.64 -14.26 20.53
CA ASP A 93 -6.71 -13.34 21.17
C ASP A 93 -5.25 -13.59 20.75
N LYS A 94 -4.88 -14.87 20.56
CA LYS A 94 -3.55 -15.22 20.06
C LYS A 94 -3.38 -14.79 18.60
N LEU A 95 -4.43 -14.94 17.79
CA LEU A 95 -4.43 -14.54 16.39
C LEU A 95 -4.35 -13.02 16.25
N SER A 96 -5.04 -12.27 17.12
CA SER A 96 -4.91 -10.81 17.18
C SER A 96 -3.47 -10.39 17.44
N ASN A 97 -2.82 -10.97 18.46
CA ASN A 97 -1.42 -10.67 18.76
C ASN A 97 -0.47 -11.03 17.60
N ILE A 98 -0.75 -12.09 16.86
CA ILE A 98 0.04 -12.47 15.68
C ILE A 98 -0.18 -11.45 14.55
N ALA A 99 -1.43 -11.05 14.29
CA ALA A 99 -1.76 -10.06 13.29
C ALA A 99 -1.11 -8.70 13.61
N ASP A 100 -1.20 -8.24 14.85
CA ASP A 100 -0.55 -7.02 15.31
C ASP A 100 0.98 -7.08 15.14
N GLY A 101 1.57 -8.23 15.46
CA GLY A 101 3.01 -8.44 15.25
C GLY A 101 3.44 -8.40 13.78
N LEU A 102 2.63 -8.94 12.88
CA LEU A 102 2.88 -8.87 11.44
C LEU A 102 2.76 -7.44 10.91
N ILE A 103 1.72 -6.71 11.33
CA ILE A 103 1.52 -5.31 10.96
C ILE A 103 2.72 -4.47 11.41
N LEU A 104 3.15 -4.60 12.67
CA LEU A 104 4.31 -3.88 13.19
C LEU A 104 5.60 -4.21 12.44
N GLN A 105 5.84 -5.48 12.10
CA GLN A 105 7.01 -5.87 11.30
C GLN A 105 7.00 -5.24 9.90
N MET A 106 5.84 -5.11 9.28
CA MET A 106 5.70 -4.48 7.98
C MET A 106 5.95 -2.97 8.07
N ASP A 107 5.38 -2.30 9.07
CA ASP A 107 5.61 -0.88 9.32
C ASP A 107 7.12 -0.59 9.52
N GLU A 108 7.82 -1.40 10.34
CA GLU A 108 9.27 -1.27 10.53
C GLU A 108 10.08 -1.53 9.25
N GLN A 109 9.65 -2.45 8.41
CA GLN A 109 10.31 -2.70 7.13
C GLN A 109 10.11 -1.55 6.15
N GLU A 110 8.92 -0.95 6.11
CA GLU A 110 8.64 0.23 5.30
C GLU A 110 9.45 1.45 5.78
N GLU A 111 9.57 1.66 7.09
CA GLU A 111 10.40 2.72 7.66
C GLU A 111 11.88 2.51 7.31
N ARG A 112 12.43 1.32 7.47
CA ARG A 112 13.83 1.00 7.09
C ARG A 112 14.07 1.11 5.59
N GLN A 113 13.09 0.74 4.76
CA GLN A 113 13.17 0.91 3.31
C GLN A 113 13.06 2.39 2.91
N SER A 114 12.27 3.19 3.62
CA SER A 114 12.19 4.63 3.40
C SER A 114 13.49 5.33 3.83
N GLU A 115 14.11 4.92 4.94
CA GLU A 115 15.42 5.45 5.37
C GLU A 115 16.56 5.06 4.43
N SER A 116 16.60 3.82 3.94
CA SER A 116 17.60 3.38 2.96
C SER A 116 17.37 3.98 1.58
N LYS A 117 16.12 4.21 1.19
CA LYS A 117 15.77 4.95 -0.02
C LYS A 117 16.10 6.43 0.10
N THR A 118 16.00 7.03 1.29
CA THR A 118 16.31 8.46 1.49
C THR A 118 17.77 8.76 1.14
N ASN A 119 18.70 7.84 1.36
CA ASN A 119 20.12 8.00 0.99
C ASN A 119 20.43 7.78 -0.50
N GLN A 120 19.64 6.99 -1.22
CA GLN A 120 19.72 6.84 -2.69
C GLN A 120 18.82 7.84 -3.41
N ILE A 121 17.62 8.14 -2.86
CA ILE A 121 16.65 9.11 -3.41
C ILE A 121 17.24 10.53 -3.43
N SER A 122 18.14 10.91 -2.53
CA SER A 122 18.71 12.27 -2.56
C SER A 122 19.52 12.55 -3.84
N GLN A 123 20.19 11.58 -4.44
CA GLN A 123 20.85 11.73 -5.73
C GLN A 123 19.86 11.62 -6.90
N ASP A 124 18.97 10.63 -6.87
CA ASP A 124 17.94 10.45 -7.90
C ASP A 124 16.91 11.59 -7.90
N GLU A 125 16.52 12.11 -6.72
CA GLU A 125 15.58 13.21 -6.60
C GLU A 125 16.16 14.52 -7.14
N HIS A 126 17.44 14.78 -6.93
CA HIS A 126 18.12 15.92 -7.54
C HIS A 126 18.20 15.82 -9.06
N GLU A 127 18.42 14.63 -9.58
CA GLU A 127 18.45 14.40 -11.02
C GLU A 127 17.06 14.52 -11.64
N ILE A 128 16.04 13.96 -10.99
CA ILE A 128 14.64 14.09 -11.41
C ILE A 128 14.22 15.56 -11.41
N LYS A 129 14.52 16.33 -10.35
CA LYS A 129 14.24 17.77 -10.29
C LYS A 129 14.88 18.52 -11.46
N ARG A 130 16.12 18.23 -11.79
CA ARG A 130 16.83 18.84 -12.92
C ARG A 130 16.17 18.49 -14.26
N ILE A 131 15.77 17.22 -14.46
CA ILE A 131 15.09 16.77 -15.68
C ILE A 131 13.71 17.43 -15.82
N VAL A 132 12.94 17.55 -14.72
CA VAL A 132 11.64 18.22 -14.71
C VAL A 132 11.77 19.68 -15.12
N VAL A 133 12.73 20.41 -14.55
CA VAL A 133 12.97 21.82 -14.90
C VAL A 133 13.35 21.95 -16.37
N ASN A 134 14.28 21.14 -16.86
CA ASN A 134 14.69 21.15 -18.27
C ASN A 134 13.53 20.81 -19.24
N LEU A 135 12.63 19.90 -18.83
CA LEU A 135 11.44 19.57 -19.60
C LEU A 135 10.46 20.75 -19.67
N LEU A 136 10.26 21.44 -18.54
CA LEU A 136 9.35 22.57 -18.40
C LEU A 136 9.91 23.87 -19.03
N GLN A 137 11.22 23.98 -19.19
CA GLN A 137 11.83 25.07 -19.98
C GLN A 137 11.48 24.97 -21.48
N LYS A 138 11.27 23.77 -21.98
CA LYS A 138 10.96 23.53 -23.39
C LYS A 138 9.47 23.63 -23.68
N GLN A 139 8.64 23.21 -22.77
CA GLN A 139 7.19 23.16 -22.95
C GLN A 139 6.47 23.08 -21.62
N GLU A 140 5.40 23.87 -21.49
CA GLU A 140 4.44 23.75 -20.39
C GLU A 140 3.81 22.35 -20.35
N LYS A 141 3.70 21.77 -19.16
CA LYS A 141 3.14 20.43 -18.92
C LYS A 141 2.14 20.42 -17.79
N SER A 142 1.12 19.59 -17.94
CA SER A 142 0.16 19.32 -16.87
C SER A 142 0.69 18.30 -15.86
N THR A 143 0.18 18.36 -14.63
CA THR A 143 0.52 17.38 -13.57
C THR A 143 0.29 15.92 -14.04
N PRO A 144 -0.81 15.55 -14.72
CA PRO A 144 -0.99 14.18 -15.23
C PRO A 144 0.05 13.77 -16.30
N GLU A 145 0.50 14.70 -17.15
CA GLU A 145 1.55 14.40 -18.15
C GLU A 145 2.89 14.16 -17.47
N LEU A 146 3.27 14.99 -16.50
CA LEU A 146 4.48 14.80 -15.71
C LEU A 146 4.44 13.47 -14.96
N ARG A 147 3.30 13.13 -14.34
CA ARG A 147 3.10 11.85 -13.67
C ARG A 147 3.38 10.66 -14.59
N ARG A 148 2.83 10.67 -15.81
CA ARG A 148 3.05 9.60 -16.79
C ARG A 148 4.50 9.52 -17.26
N TYR A 149 5.12 10.67 -17.48
CA TYR A 149 6.49 10.75 -17.96
C TYR A 149 7.49 10.17 -16.96
N PHE A 150 7.33 10.50 -15.68
CA PHE A 150 8.21 10.05 -14.61
C PHE A 150 7.77 8.75 -13.92
N LYS A 151 6.61 8.18 -14.32
CA LYS A 151 5.99 6.99 -13.68
C LYS A 151 5.83 7.14 -12.17
N MET A 152 5.50 8.34 -11.72
CA MET A 152 5.30 8.69 -10.31
C MET A 152 3.81 8.64 -9.95
N THR A 153 3.53 8.46 -8.66
CA THR A 153 2.18 8.62 -8.10
C THR A 153 1.77 10.09 -8.10
N SER A 154 0.46 10.35 -7.96
CA SER A 154 -0.04 11.73 -7.85
C SER A 154 0.56 12.49 -6.68
N SER A 155 0.72 11.84 -5.53
CA SER A 155 1.29 12.45 -4.33
C SER A 155 2.77 12.81 -4.51
N GLU A 156 3.55 11.92 -5.11
CA GLU A 156 4.97 12.16 -5.37
C GLU A 156 5.19 13.32 -6.34
N ILE A 157 4.45 13.36 -7.45
CA ILE A 157 4.59 14.45 -8.41
C ILE A 157 4.15 15.80 -7.83
N TRP A 158 3.08 15.82 -7.01
CA TRP A 158 2.66 17.04 -6.33
C TRP A 158 3.70 17.52 -5.31
N ARG A 159 4.28 16.63 -4.52
CA ARG A 159 5.37 16.95 -3.59
C ARG A 159 6.57 17.53 -4.31
N LEU A 160 7.00 16.88 -5.40
CA LEU A 160 8.11 17.32 -6.24
C LEU A 160 7.87 18.72 -6.82
N MET A 161 6.69 18.93 -7.38
CA MET A 161 6.32 20.23 -7.98
C MET A 161 6.23 21.35 -6.95
N SER A 162 5.69 21.08 -5.73
CA SER A 162 5.66 22.04 -4.64
C SER A 162 7.06 22.43 -4.18
N GLN A 163 7.97 21.48 -4.05
CA GLN A 163 9.38 21.76 -3.69
C GLN A 163 10.09 22.62 -4.76
N LEU A 164 9.83 22.34 -6.04
CA LEU A 164 10.39 23.14 -7.14
C LEU A 164 9.79 24.54 -7.21
N GLU A 165 8.52 24.69 -6.88
CA GLU A 165 7.83 25.99 -6.77
C GLU A 165 8.37 26.81 -5.60
N GLU A 166 8.55 26.22 -4.42
CA GLU A 166 9.16 26.85 -3.25
C GLU A 166 10.60 27.30 -3.52
N ALA A 167 11.33 26.53 -4.33
CA ALA A 167 12.68 26.87 -4.78
C ALA A 167 12.71 27.88 -5.95
N ASN A 168 11.58 28.39 -6.41
CA ASN A 168 11.43 29.28 -7.57
C ASN A 168 12.01 28.75 -8.88
N HIS A 169 12.01 27.44 -9.07
CA HIS A 169 12.44 26.80 -10.32
C HIS A 169 11.29 26.62 -11.31
N VAL A 170 10.05 26.51 -10.79
CA VAL A 170 8.84 26.37 -11.59
C VAL A 170 7.72 27.24 -11.05
N ILE A 171 6.75 27.59 -11.89
CA ILE A 171 5.55 28.31 -11.52
C ILE A 171 4.31 27.62 -12.06
N ARG A 172 3.19 27.80 -11.35
CA ARG A 172 1.88 27.41 -11.84
C ARG A 172 1.43 28.43 -12.88
N THR A 173 0.98 27.92 -14.02
CA THR A 173 0.45 28.78 -15.07
C THR A 173 -1.09 28.76 -15.07
N GLN A 174 -1.68 27.84 -15.80
CA GLN A 174 -3.12 27.76 -15.95
C GLN A 174 -3.68 26.48 -15.32
N LYS A 175 -4.97 26.52 -15.00
CA LYS A 175 -5.72 25.34 -14.57
C LYS A 175 -6.80 25.04 -15.58
N ILE A 176 -6.70 23.92 -16.28
CA ILE A 176 -7.69 23.47 -17.26
C ILE A 176 -8.42 22.27 -16.68
N GLY A 177 -9.70 22.46 -16.33
CA GLY A 177 -10.49 21.45 -15.65
C GLY A 177 -9.92 21.10 -14.27
N ARG A 178 -9.49 19.83 -14.09
CA ARG A 178 -8.87 19.35 -12.87
C ARG A 178 -7.32 19.32 -12.93
N SER A 179 -6.75 19.69 -14.06
CA SER A 179 -5.31 19.61 -14.31
C SER A 179 -4.64 20.96 -14.09
N GLN A 180 -3.61 21.00 -13.23
CA GLN A 180 -2.71 22.12 -13.06
C GLN A 180 -1.58 22.03 -14.08
N TYR A 181 -1.25 23.17 -14.72
CA TYR A 181 -0.13 23.29 -15.65
C TYR A 181 1.03 24.04 -14.99
N TRP A 182 2.24 23.72 -15.45
CA TRP A 182 3.48 24.19 -14.89
C TRP A 182 4.47 24.58 -16.00
N THR A 183 5.28 25.60 -15.74
CA THR A 183 6.41 26.00 -16.57
C THR A 183 7.61 26.31 -15.69
N ALA A 184 8.82 26.21 -16.27
CA ALA A 184 10.02 26.66 -15.57
C ALA A 184 10.09 28.21 -15.58
N VAL A 185 10.76 28.74 -14.56
CA VAL A 185 11.04 30.19 -14.44
C VAL A 185 12.21 30.58 -15.32
#